data_dac01d8a9e71835aaad3e970714e4349
#
_entry.id   dac01d8a9e71835aaad3e970714e4349
#
_cell.length_a   1.000
_cell.length_b   1.000
_cell.length_c   1.000
_cell.angle_alpha   90.00
_cell.angle_beta   90.00
_cell.angle_gamma   90.00
#
_symmetry.space_group_name_H-M   'P 1'
#
loop_
_entity.id
_entity.type
_entity.pdbx_description
1 polymer ?
#
loop_
_entity_poly.entity_id
_entity_poly.type
_entity_poly.pdbx_seq_one_letter_code
_entity_poly.pdbx_strand_id
1 'polypeptide(L)'
;MISTLSTRLINLFPLFGFALLCQILVAEQTKPNFXIIIGDDVGWDAFGXTGMKEARTPAIDQLANESTMMTRFYCSVSQCAPLRAELYTGLFPMNNGVLANARKEKRTGIKNIADHLNPLGYKVGLSGKKHFGLGTAKIDEIPGFPSNANGSNQIHSFDGVEDYISQAKKEGNSFCVVIGATHAHHPWDHGKESNYPVGKVNLRPHYIDTPAARQAVAKHAAEVEVLDQQVRETRELMKKMDLGKDTILIFLSEQGIAMPRGKWSPYEHGSRAICLAQWKGKILSRKTDALAMYCDIVPTLIDFAGGKNPGLDGKSLRKLWTSEKINNHRKEILISNVHPFWQKAIVTDSYKLIWTGHPEKEHIFSNFTSKSKFFSKPWIEWIEKAQNNQRVARKVDHILQPKAFELYNIVNDPYEIKDLSNLPENKKRIVTLKAKLKKLMTDCGESTTPPLETAPKTKKDKGKRRKIQKTSK
;
A
#
# COMPACT_ATOMS: atom_id res chain seq x y z
N MET A 1 -89.49 -28.78 -41.81
CA MET A 1 -88.73 -27.60 -41.42
C MET A 1 -87.61 -28.13 -40.53
N ILE A 2 -86.42 -28.23 -41.11
CA ILE A 2 -85.24 -28.85 -40.47
C ILE A 2 -84.30 -27.73 -40.10
N SER A 3 -83.97 -27.55 -38.79
CA SER A 3 -82.99 -26.61 -38.31
C SER A 3 -81.64 -27.31 -38.12
N THR A 4 -80.61 -26.82 -38.82
CA THR A 4 -79.26 -27.32 -38.76
C THR A 4 -78.54 -26.67 -37.54
N LEU A 5 -78.05 -27.46 -36.61
CA LEU A 5 -77.06 -27.05 -35.57
C LEU A 5 -75.67 -27.07 -36.16
N SER A 6 -74.98 -25.93 -36.13
CA SER A 6 -73.58 -25.82 -36.51
C SER A 6 -72.75 -25.88 -35.19
N THR A 7 -71.97 -26.89 -35.04
CA THR A 7 -70.95 -27.10 -33.97
C THR A 7 -69.69 -26.32 -34.32
N ARG A 8 -69.34 -25.30 -33.51
CA ARG A 8 -68.04 -24.62 -33.57
C ARG A 8 -67.05 -25.38 -32.68
N LEU A 9 -66.06 -25.96 -33.34
CA LEU A 9 -64.86 -26.51 -32.65
C LEU A 9 -63.96 -25.36 -32.21
N ILE A 10 -63.84 -25.17 -30.90
CA ILE A 10 -62.85 -24.24 -30.33
C ILE A 10 -61.51 -24.97 -30.21
N ASN A 11 -60.56 -24.60 -31.05
CA ASN A 11 -59.18 -25.09 -30.90
C ASN A 11 -58.49 -24.47 -29.70
N LEU A 12 -58.38 -25.21 -28.60
CA LEU A 12 -57.53 -24.90 -27.48
C LEU A 12 -56.09 -25.25 -27.84
N PHE A 13 -55.32 -24.28 -28.32
CA PHE A 13 -53.87 -24.40 -28.37
C PHE A 13 -53.29 -24.40 -26.95
N PRO A 14 -52.40 -25.28 -26.65
CA PRO A 14 -51.82 -25.34 -25.31
C PRO A 14 -50.88 -24.17 -25.07
N LEU A 15 -51.24 -23.29 -24.15
CA LEU A 15 -50.44 -22.20 -23.59
C LEU A 15 -49.24 -22.70 -22.76
N PHE A 16 -48.82 -23.93 -22.91
CA PHE A 16 -47.73 -24.53 -22.12
C PHE A 16 -46.32 -24.38 -22.73
N GLY A 17 -46.21 -23.84 -23.93
CA GLY A 17 -44.92 -23.76 -24.62
C GLY A 17 -44.09 -22.50 -24.36
N PHE A 18 -44.66 -21.46 -23.77
CA PHE A 18 -43.97 -20.15 -23.66
C PHE A 18 -43.38 -19.86 -22.26
N ALA A 19 -43.71 -20.68 -21.27
CA ALA A 19 -43.17 -20.49 -19.94
C ALA A 19 -41.77 -21.06 -19.73
N LEU A 20 -41.26 -21.86 -20.68
CA LEU A 20 -39.96 -22.53 -20.52
C LEU A 20 -38.80 -21.84 -21.24
N LEU A 21 -39.04 -20.77 -21.97
CA LEU A 21 -37.98 -20.06 -22.71
C LEU A 21 -37.54 -18.73 -22.09
N CYS A 22 -38.08 -18.37 -20.92
CA CYS A 22 -37.62 -17.26 -20.13
C CYS A 22 -36.88 -17.68 -18.87
N GLN A 23 -36.18 -18.79 -18.90
CA GLN A 23 -34.98 -18.91 -18.09
C GLN A 23 -33.94 -18.01 -18.77
N ILE A 24 -34.10 -16.71 -18.51
CA ILE A 24 -33.05 -15.75 -18.74
C ILE A 24 -31.78 -16.38 -18.20
N LEU A 25 -30.84 -16.66 -19.08
CA LEU A 25 -29.45 -16.81 -18.71
C LEU A 25 -29.05 -15.55 -17.97
N VAL A 26 -29.35 -15.49 -16.68
CA VAL A 26 -28.52 -14.70 -15.78
C VAL A 26 -27.17 -15.35 -15.91
N ALA A 27 -26.35 -14.84 -16.80
CA ALA A 27 -24.97 -15.22 -16.89
C ALA A 27 -24.45 -15.13 -15.46
N GLU A 28 -24.26 -16.28 -14.84
CA GLU A 28 -23.68 -16.36 -13.51
C GLU A 28 -22.41 -15.52 -13.59
N GLN A 29 -22.44 -14.39 -12.89
CA GLN A 29 -21.32 -13.46 -12.94
C GLN A 29 -20.14 -14.22 -12.34
N THR A 30 -19.31 -14.81 -13.20
CA THR A 30 -18.16 -15.60 -12.78
C THR A 30 -17.32 -14.73 -11.86
N LYS A 31 -17.09 -15.22 -10.65
CA LYS A 31 -16.26 -14.55 -9.66
C LYS A 31 -14.86 -14.38 -10.24
N PRO A 32 -14.29 -13.17 -10.23
CA PRO A 32 -12.94 -13.00 -10.78
C PRO A 32 -11.90 -13.63 -9.86
N ASN A 33 -10.81 -14.09 -10.44
CA ASN A 33 -9.59 -14.41 -9.72
C ASN A 33 -8.85 -13.09 -9.40
N PHE A 34 -7.87 -13.21 -8.51
CA PHE A 34 -7.08 -12.03 -8.12
C PHE A 34 -5.59 -12.33 -8.17
N UNK A 35 -4.40 -11.51 -8.69
CA UNK A 35 -3.22 -11.42 -8.72
C UNK A 35 -2.92 -10.26 -8.21
N ILE A 36 -2.41 -10.21 -7.26
CA ILE A 36 -1.93 -8.99 -6.59
C ILE A 36 -0.40 -9.02 -6.54
N ILE A 37 0.26 -7.96 -7.01
CA ILE A 37 1.71 -7.82 -6.81
C ILE A 37 1.96 -6.55 -6.01
N ILE A 38 2.76 -6.65 -4.94
CA ILE A 38 3.14 -5.50 -4.11
C ILE A 38 4.66 -5.37 -4.05
N GLY A 39 5.16 -4.16 -4.35
CA GLY A 39 6.58 -3.82 -4.19
C GLY A 39 6.98 -3.67 -2.72
N ASP A 40 8.22 -3.24 -2.48
CA ASP A 40 8.77 -3.06 -1.13
C ASP A 40 9.65 -1.81 -1.11
N ASP A 41 9.42 -0.91 -0.16
CA ASP A 41 10.13 0.38 -0.04
C ASP A 41 10.11 1.22 -1.34
N VAL A 42 8.98 1.24 -2.03
CA VAL A 42 8.81 1.96 -3.30
C VAL A 42 7.55 2.81 -3.27
N GLY A 43 7.71 4.12 -3.14
CA GLY A 43 6.59 5.07 -3.04
C GLY A 43 6.05 5.53 -4.39
N TRP A 44 5.11 6.45 -4.32
CA TRP A 44 4.36 6.94 -5.49
C TRP A 44 5.23 7.56 -6.58
N ASP A 45 6.37 8.15 -6.24
CA ASP A 45 7.18 8.98 -7.13
C ASP A 45 8.36 8.23 -7.77
N ALA A 46 8.28 6.89 -7.84
CA ALA A 46 9.39 6.06 -8.31
C ALA A 46 9.25 5.59 -9.78
N PHE A 47 8.16 5.94 -10.46
CA PHE A 47 7.78 5.33 -11.76
C PHE A 47 7.67 6.36 -12.88
N GLY A 48 7.81 5.90 -14.12
CA GLY A 48 7.48 6.72 -15.29
C GLY A 48 6.08 7.32 -15.21
N UNK A 49 5.14 6.43 -14.76
CA UNK A 49 3.91 6.69 -14.56
C UNK A 49 3.66 7.76 -13.85
N THR A 50 4.45 8.11 -12.97
CA THR A 50 4.20 9.23 -12.03
C THR A 50 5.10 10.46 -12.30
N GLY A 51 5.87 10.43 -13.36
CA GLY A 51 6.65 11.58 -13.82
C GLY A 51 8.14 11.52 -13.50
N MET A 52 8.65 10.39 -13.04
CA MET A 52 10.10 10.20 -12.88
C MET A 52 10.73 9.92 -14.25
N LYS A 53 11.33 10.93 -14.84
CA LYS A 53 11.80 10.89 -16.24
C LYS A 53 12.86 9.82 -16.51
N GLU A 54 13.70 9.53 -15.54
CA GLU A 54 14.74 8.51 -15.65
C GLU A 54 14.28 7.10 -15.31
N ALA A 55 13.05 6.93 -14.80
CA ALA A 55 12.54 5.59 -14.42
C ALA A 55 12.43 4.69 -15.65
N ARG A 56 12.92 3.48 -15.53
CA ARG A 56 12.79 2.44 -16.56
C ARG A 56 11.74 1.43 -16.09
N THR A 57 10.48 1.86 -16.19
CA THR A 57 9.33 1.07 -15.70
C THR A 57 8.27 0.85 -16.78
N PRO A 58 8.68 0.36 -17.99
CA PRO A 58 7.73 0.26 -19.10
C PRO A 58 6.56 -0.70 -18.84
N ALA A 59 6.75 -1.78 -18.08
CA ALA A 59 5.68 -2.74 -17.80
C ALA A 59 4.65 -2.15 -16.83
N ILE A 60 5.13 -1.48 -15.78
CA ILE A 60 4.26 -0.77 -14.82
C ILE A 60 3.55 0.41 -15.52
N ASP A 61 4.27 1.15 -16.36
CA ASP A 61 3.71 2.30 -17.10
C ASP A 61 2.61 1.81 -18.09
N GLN A 62 2.87 0.69 -18.78
CA GLN A 62 1.86 0.09 -19.65
C GLN A 62 0.64 -0.40 -18.84
N LEU A 63 0.87 -1.08 -17.70
CA LEU A 63 -0.22 -1.51 -16.84
C LEU A 63 -1.05 -0.31 -16.36
N ALA A 64 -0.40 0.79 -16.02
CA ALA A 64 -1.10 2.01 -15.58
C ALA A 64 -2.04 2.56 -16.67
N ASN A 65 -1.61 2.52 -17.93
CA ASN A 65 -2.44 2.97 -19.06
C ASN A 65 -3.66 2.07 -19.30
N GLU A 66 -3.60 0.83 -18.83
CA GLU A 66 -4.67 -0.17 -18.98
C GLU A 66 -5.53 -0.31 -17.72
N SER A 67 -5.26 0.45 -16.67
CA SER A 67 -5.83 0.30 -15.31
C SER A 67 -6.63 1.51 -14.87
N THR A 68 -7.45 1.34 -13.83
CA THR A 68 -7.74 2.47 -12.96
C THR A 68 -6.49 2.72 -12.12
N MET A 69 -5.80 3.84 -12.41
CA MET A 69 -4.61 4.28 -11.67
C MET A 69 -5.02 5.23 -10.56
N MET A 70 -4.84 4.80 -9.31
CA MET A 70 -5.09 5.65 -8.15
C MET A 70 -3.79 6.32 -7.73
N THR A 71 -3.71 7.63 -7.91
CA THR A 71 -2.49 8.41 -7.65
C THR A 71 -2.36 8.87 -6.20
N ARG A 72 -3.44 8.73 -5.42
CA ARG A 72 -3.52 9.17 -4.02
C ARG A 72 -3.97 8.01 -3.14
N PHE A 73 -3.17 6.96 -3.15
CA PHE A 73 -3.34 5.76 -2.35
C PHE A 73 -2.37 5.83 -1.16
N TYR A 74 -2.84 5.53 0.05
CA TYR A 74 -2.05 5.81 1.25
C TYR A 74 -1.96 4.59 2.16
N CYS A 75 -0.82 4.47 2.85
CA CYS A 75 -0.70 3.60 4.02
C CYS A 75 -0.97 4.40 5.30
N SER A 76 -1.58 3.75 6.28
CA SER A 76 -1.79 4.36 7.60
C SER A 76 -0.48 4.56 8.35
N VAL A 77 0.48 3.64 8.18
CA VAL A 77 1.80 3.69 8.80
C VAL A 77 2.84 3.41 7.71
N SER A 78 3.80 4.31 7.54
CA SER A 78 4.82 4.19 6.49
C SER A 78 5.94 3.22 6.89
N GLN A 79 5.55 1.96 7.14
CA GLN A 79 6.43 0.84 7.46
C GLN A 79 5.82 -0.47 6.93
N CYS A 80 6.67 -1.38 6.48
CA CYS A 80 6.27 -2.63 5.79
C CYS A 80 5.27 -3.47 6.58
N ALA A 81 5.56 -3.82 7.86
CA ALA A 81 4.69 -4.74 8.60
C ALA A 81 3.30 -4.17 8.89
N PRO A 82 3.13 -2.92 9.39
CA PRO A 82 1.79 -2.38 9.56
C PRO A 82 1.05 -2.18 8.24
N LEU A 83 1.72 -1.72 7.18
CA LEU A 83 1.11 -1.57 5.86
C LEU A 83 0.60 -2.93 5.34
N ARG A 84 1.45 -3.97 5.41
CA ARG A 84 1.05 -5.31 4.96
C ARG A 84 -0.05 -5.89 5.84
N ALA A 85 -0.02 -5.66 7.15
CA ALA A 85 -1.13 -6.06 8.04
C ALA A 85 -2.43 -5.34 7.65
N GLU A 86 -2.36 -4.03 7.34
CA GLU A 86 -3.50 -3.26 6.85
C GLU A 86 -4.05 -3.85 5.54
N LEU A 87 -3.14 -4.14 4.57
CA LEU A 87 -3.49 -4.77 3.29
C LEU A 87 -4.19 -6.11 3.46
N TYR A 88 -3.68 -6.98 4.33
CA TYR A 88 -4.18 -8.35 4.43
C TYR A 88 -5.35 -8.53 5.38
N THR A 89 -5.64 -7.54 6.25
CA THR A 89 -6.76 -7.65 7.20
C THR A 89 -7.94 -6.72 6.86
N GLY A 90 -7.70 -5.66 6.08
CA GLY A 90 -8.71 -4.63 5.84
C GLY A 90 -8.96 -3.75 7.06
N LEU A 91 -8.06 -3.80 8.06
CA LEU A 91 -8.20 -3.08 9.33
C LEU A 91 -7.05 -2.10 9.54
N PHE A 92 -7.35 -0.95 10.16
CA PHE A 92 -6.33 0.00 10.58
C PHE A 92 -5.34 -0.63 11.58
N PRO A 93 -4.09 -0.15 11.64
CA PRO A 93 -3.09 -0.68 12.58
C PRO A 93 -3.56 -0.72 14.03
N MET A 94 -4.33 0.26 14.50
CA MET A 94 -4.86 0.26 15.86
C MET A 94 -5.82 -0.90 16.10
N ASN A 95 -6.58 -1.30 15.08
CA ASN A 95 -7.55 -2.39 15.18
C ASN A 95 -6.90 -3.75 14.95
N ASN A 96 -5.90 -3.85 14.06
CA ASN A 96 -5.21 -5.13 13.84
C ASN A 96 -4.01 -5.36 14.78
N GLY A 97 -3.54 -4.34 15.49
CA GLY A 97 -2.48 -4.45 16.51
C GLY A 97 -1.04 -4.36 15.98
N VAL A 98 -0.82 -4.22 14.67
CA VAL A 98 0.54 -4.10 14.10
C VAL A 98 0.85 -2.62 13.91
N LEU A 99 1.45 -1.99 14.92
CA LEU A 99 1.62 -0.55 14.99
C LEU A 99 2.93 -0.05 14.37
N ALA A 100 3.94 -0.93 14.28
CA ALA A 100 5.24 -0.64 13.70
C ALA A 100 5.95 -1.97 13.42
N ASN A 101 7.03 -1.95 12.66
CA ASN A 101 7.82 -3.17 12.41
C ASN A 101 8.26 -3.85 13.73
N ALA A 102 8.61 -3.04 14.73
CA ALA A 102 9.08 -3.52 16.03
C ALA A 102 8.01 -3.46 17.14
N ARG A 103 6.78 -3.08 16.81
CA ARG A 103 5.71 -2.93 17.82
C ARG A 103 4.42 -3.60 17.35
N LYS A 104 4.16 -4.75 17.95
CA LYS A 104 2.94 -5.54 17.72
C LYS A 104 2.22 -5.73 19.05
N GLU A 105 0.94 -5.44 19.07
CA GLU A 105 0.07 -5.70 20.21
C GLU A 105 -0.70 -6.99 19.91
N LYS A 106 -0.89 -7.80 20.93
CA LYS A 106 -1.70 -9.01 20.76
C LYS A 106 -3.16 -8.62 20.59
N ARG A 107 -3.75 -9.02 19.49
CA ARG A 107 -5.18 -8.88 19.21
C ARG A 107 -5.74 -10.25 18.89
N THR A 108 -6.86 -10.59 19.45
CA THR A 108 -7.56 -11.87 19.19
C THR A 108 -8.67 -11.66 18.16
N GLY A 109 -9.00 -12.70 17.45
CA GLY A 109 -10.11 -12.67 16.49
C GLY A 109 -9.84 -11.89 15.20
N ILE A 110 -8.59 -11.44 14.98
CA ILE A 110 -8.26 -10.76 13.73
C ILE A 110 -8.32 -11.77 12.58
N LYS A 111 -9.06 -11.42 11.55
CA LYS A 111 -9.19 -12.21 10.31
C LYS A 111 -8.32 -11.62 9.23
N ASN A 112 -7.76 -12.49 8.37
CA ASN A 112 -6.98 -12.08 7.23
C ASN A 112 -7.71 -12.36 5.92
N ILE A 113 -7.09 -12.04 4.81
CA ILE A 113 -7.63 -12.20 3.46
C ILE A 113 -8.12 -13.63 3.19
N ALA A 114 -7.43 -14.67 3.70
CA ALA A 114 -7.85 -16.07 3.53
C ALA A 114 -9.09 -16.38 4.39
N ASP A 115 -9.18 -15.84 5.62
CA ASP A 115 -10.37 -15.99 6.45
C ASP A 115 -11.65 -15.47 5.77
N HIS A 116 -11.48 -14.46 4.90
CA HIS A 116 -12.60 -13.81 4.21
C HIS A 116 -12.91 -14.46 2.85
N LEU A 117 -11.88 -14.87 2.10
CA LEU A 117 -12.07 -15.35 0.71
C LEU A 117 -12.30 -16.86 0.63
N ASN A 118 -11.70 -17.67 1.54
CA ASN A 118 -11.90 -19.12 1.50
C ASN A 118 -13.39 -19.53 1.58
N PRO A 119 -14.20 -18.90 2.47
CA PRO A 119 -15.64 -19.22 2.51
C PRO A 119 -16.40 -18.83 1.24
N LEU A 120 -15.79 -18.00 0.37
CA LEU A 120 -16.36 -17.57 -0.91
C LEU A 120 -15.86 -18.44 -2.08
N GLY A 121 -15.16 -19.56 -1.79
CA GLY A 121 -14.68 -20.48 -2.82
C GLY A 121 -13.33 -20.15 -3.43
N TYR A 122 -12.49 -19.41 -2.71
CA TYR A 122 -11.14 -19.08 -3.17
C TYR A 122 -10.08 -19.90 -2.46
N LYS A 123 -9.02 -20.25 -3.19
CA LYS A 123 -7.73 -20.64 -2.61
C LYS A 123 -6.87 -19.38 -2.50
N VAL A 124 -6.28 -19.12 -1.34
CA VAL A 124 -5.49 -17.91 -1.11
C VAL A 124 -4.03 -18.27 -0.84
N GLY A 125 -3.15 -17.83 -1.72
CA GLY A 125 -1.72 -18.12 -1.62
C GLY A 125 -0.86 -16.85 -1.72
N LEU A 126 0.34 -16.94 -1.15
CA LEU A 126 1.31 -15.85 -1.17
C LEU A 126 2.70 -16.40 -1.50
N SER A 127 3.33 -15.83 -2.52
CA SER A 127 4.74 -16.07 -2.86
C SER A 127 5.55 -14.84 -2.47
N GLY A 128 6.60 -15.02 -1.68
CA GLY A 128 7.51 -13.95 -1.30
C GLY A 128 7.25 -13.33 0.06
N LYS A 129 7.41 -12.00 0.15
CA LYS A 129 7.42 -11.29 1.44
C LYS A 129 6.03 -11.16 2.05
N LYS A 130 5.80 -11.88 3.12
CA LYS A 130 4.58 -11.83 3.93
C LYS A 130 4.61 -10.67 4.95
N HIS A 131 5.56 -10.69 5.85
CA HIS A 131 5.88 -9.70 6.90
C HIS A 131 4.74 -9.40 7.88
N PHE A 132 3.74 -10.28 7.99
CA PHE A 132 2.67 -10.19 9.00
C PHE A 132 2.34 -11.60 9.51
N GLY A 133 1.66 -11.70 10.63
CA GLY A 133 1.30 -12.98 11.23
C GLY A 133 -0.05 -12.92 11.93
N LEU A 134 -1.09 -12.51 11.19
CA LEU A 134 -2.45 -12.36 11.71
C LEU A 134 -3.41 -13.25 10.92
N GLY A 135 -4.53 -13.59 11.54
CA GLY A 135 -5.59 -14.39 10.94
C GLY A 135 -5.63 -15.81 11.49
N THR A 136 -6.76 -16.47 11.34
CA THR A 136 -6.96 -17.85 11.75
C THR A 136 -6.79 -18.81 10.58
N ALA A 137 -7.23 -18.43 9.38
CA ALA A 137 -6.98 -19.22 8.18
C ALA A 137 -5.51 -19.07 7.74
N LYS A 138 -4.95 -20.18 7.32
CA LYS A 138 -3.60 -20.19 6.75
C LYS A 138 -3.67 -19.61 5.33
N ILE A 139 -2.75 -18.70 5.01
CA ILE A 139 -2.46 -18.32 3.62
C ILE A 139 -1.41 -19.32 3.13
N ASP A 140 -1.68 -19.98 2.02
CA ASP A 140 -0.76 -20.98 1.47
C ASP A 140 0.56 -20.32 1.07
N GLU A 141 1.68 -20.92 1.44
CA GLU A 141 2.99 -20.43 1.04
C GLU A 141 3.35 -21.01 -0.33
N ILE A 142 3.52 -20.14 -1.30
CA ILE A 142 3.85 -20.49 -2.67
C ILE A 142 5.36 -20.28 -2.86
N PRO A 143 6.12 -21.30 -3.27
CA PRO A 143 7.55 -21.12 -3.53
C PRO A 143 7.79 -20.20 -4.74
N GLY A 144 9.00 -19.65 -4.84
CA GLY A 144 9.44 -18.94 -6.03
C GLY A 144 9.92 -17.51 -5.78
N PHE A 145 9.28 -16.76 -4.89
CA PHE A 145 9.75 -15.41 -4.56
C PHE A 145 10.43 -15.40 -3.19
N PRO A 146 11.51 -14.59 -3.04
CA PRO A 146 12.20 -14.49 -1.74
C PRO A 146 11.29 -13.87 -0.67
N SER A 147 11.33 -14.44 0.54
CA SER A 147 10.50 -13.97 1.66
C SER A 147 11.07 -12.74 2.40
N ASN A 148 12.31 -12.37 2.11
CA ASN A 148 12.98 -11.21 2.70
C ASN A 148 14.03 -10.65 1.73
N ALA A 149 14.43 -9.41 1.95
CA ALA A 149 15.39 -8.71 1.09
C ALA A 149 16.86 -8.95 1.46
N ASN A 150 17.15 -9.85 2.40
CA ASN A 150 18.50 -10.13 2.83
C ASN A 150 19.06 -11.32 2.05
N GLY A 151 19.90 -11.05 1.06
CA GLY A 151 20.55 -12.12 0.30
C GLY A 151 20.83 -11.71 -1.13
N SER A 152 22.08 -11.81 -1.51
CA SER A 152 22.58 -11.33 -2.80
C SER A 152 22.23 -12.19 -4.01
N ASN A 153 21.62 -13.38 -3.83
CA ASN A 153 21.37 -14.31 -4.94
C ASN A 153 19.89 -14.75 -4.99
N GLN A 154 18.99 -13.83 -4.72
CA GLN A 154 17.56 -14.18 -4.68
C GLN A 154 16.94 -14.08 -6.09
N ILE A 155 17.09 -15.15 -6.84
CA ILE A 155 16.39 -15.29 -8.11
C ILE A 155 14.94 -15.62 -7.81
N HIS A 156 14.01 -14.91 -8.43
CA HIS A 156 12.60 -15.25 -8.34
C HIS A 156 12.22 -16.19 -9.49
N SER A 157 11.19 -17.02 -9.25
CA SER A 157 10.59 -17.89 -10.25
C SER A 157 9.08 -17.84 -10.11
N PHE A 158 8.40 -17.96 -11.23
CA PHE A 158 6.93 -18.04 -11.29
C PHE A 158 6.40 -19.49 -11.32
N ASP A 159 7.27 -20.51 -11.33
CA ASP A 159 6.85 -21.91 -11.43
C ASP A 159 5.87 -22.29 -10.32
N GLY A 160 6.18 -21.94 -9.06
CA GLY A 160 5.27 -22.22 -7.95
C GLY A 160 3.93 -21.50 -8.06
N VAL A 161 3.94 -20.30 -8.59
CA VAL A 161 2.70 -19.52 -8.83
C VAL A 161 1.87 -20.19 -9.91
N GLU A 162 2.51 -20.61 -11.01
CA GLU A 162 1.84 -21.32 -12.11
C GLU A 162 1.21 -22.64 -11.62
N ASP A 163 1.97 -23.43 -10.86
CA ASP A 163 1.49 -24.70 -10.28
C ASP A 163 0.29 -24.46 -9.34
N TYR A 164 0.37 -23.44 -8.48
CA TYR A 164 -0.70 -23.12 -7.54
C TYR A 164 -2.00 -22.74 -8.27
N ILE A 165 -1.89 -21.90 -9.30
CA ILE A 165 -3.04 -21.48 -10.12
C ILE A 165 -3.63 -22.69 -10.86
N SER A 166 -2.76 -23.54 -11.46
CA SER A 166 -3.19 -24.75 -12.17
C SER A 166 -3.94 -25.69 -11.23
N GLN A 167 -3.44 -25.88 -10.02
CA GLN A 167 -4.10 -26.72 -9.02
C GLN A 167 -5.45 -26.15 -8.58
N ALA A 168 -5.53 -24.82 -8.34
CA ALA A 168 -6.79 -24.18 -7.98
C ALA A 168 -7.85 -24.37 -9.08
N LYS A 169 -7.46 -24.17 -10.35
CA LYS A 169 -8.36 -24.36 -11.51
C LYS A 169 -8.82 -25.83 -11.61
N LYS A 170 -7.92 -26.79 -11.43
CA LYS A 170 -8.24 -28.24 -11.46
C LYS A 170 -9.24 -28.61 -10.37
N GLU A 171 -9.18 -27.97 -9.22
CA GLU A 171 -10.08 -28.20 -8.09
C GLU A 171 -11.41 -27.43 -8.21
N GLY A 172 -11.58 -26.62 -9.26
CA GLY A 172 -12.78 -25.80 -9.47
C GLY A 172 -12.86 -24.58 -8.56
N ASN A 173 -11.75 -24.17 -7.95
CA ASN A 173 -11.71 -23.01 -7.07
C ASN A 173 -11.25 -21.75 -7.82
N SER A 174 -11.81 -20.60 -7.46
CA SER A 174 -11.18 -19.32 -7.77
C SER A 174 -9.91 -19.17 -6.95
N PHE A 175 -8.99 -18.31 -7.40
CA PHE A 175 -7.76 -18.08 -6.65
C PHE A 175 -7.54 -16.60 -6.32
N CYS A 176 -6.85 -16.36 -5.22
CA CYS A 176 -6.27 -15.07 -4.86
C CYS A 176 -4.78 -15.32 -4.60
N VAL A 177 -3.94 -14.91 -5.54
CA VAL A 177 -2.49 -15.05 -5.39
C VAL A 177 -1.86 -13.67 -5.13
N VAL A 178 -1.06 -13.60 -4.08
CA VAL A 178 -0.30 -12.40 -3.77
C VAL A 178 1.19 -12.66 -4.03
N ILE A 179 1.82 -11.81 -4.81
CA ILE A 179 3.27 -11.79 -5.04
C ILE A 179 3.82 -10.65 -4.18
N GLY A 180 4.47 -11.00 -3.09
CA GLY A 180 5.10 -10.07 -2.20
C GLY A 180 6.56 -9.84 -2.62
N ALA A 181 6.77 -8.96 -3.60
CA ALA A 181 8.12 -8.64 -4.07
C ALA A 181 8.97 -8.06 -2.94
N THR A 182 10.28 -8.24 -3.03
CA THR A 182 11.26 -7.64 -2.11
C THR A 182 11.95 -6.40 -2.69
N HIS A 183 11.75 -6.15 -3.99
CA HIS A 183 12.28 -4.96 -4.64
C HIS A 183 11.29 -3.78 -4.50
N ALA A 184 11.74 -2.60 -4.19
CA ALA A 184 13.14 -2.11 -4.14
C ALA A 184 13.67 -1.91 -2.70
N HIS A 185 13.43 -2.86 -1.79
CA HIS A 185 13.97 -2.80 -0.43
C HIS A 185 15.50 -2.93 -0.46
N HIS A 186 16.20 -2.23 0.44
CA HIS A 186 17.65 -2.42 0.58
C HIS A 186 17.98 -3.85 1.06
N PRO A 187 19.20 -4.32 0.75
CA PRO A 187 20.31 -3.71 0.00
C PRO A 187 19.96 -3.53 -1.48
N TRP A 188 20.45 -2.46 -2.08
CA TRP A 188 20.20 -2.15 -3.47
C TRP A 188 21.38 -2.71 -4.29
N ASP A 189 21.34 -3.99 -4.61
CA ASP A 189 22.47 -4.73 -5.22
C ASP A 189 22.07 -5.73 -6.31
N HIS A 190 20.77 -5.77 -6.68
CA HIS A 190 20.27 -6.63 -7.75
C HIS A 190 20.06 -5.89 -9.06
N GLY A 191 19.69 -4.61 -8.99
CA GLY A 191 19.45 -3.80 -10.18
C GLY A 191 20.72 -3.38 -10.91
N LYS A 192 20.61 -3.17 -12.23
CA LYS A 192 21.74 -2.75 -13.08
C LYS A 192 22.01 -1.25 -12.88
N GLU A 193 22.84 -0.91 -11.90
CA GLU A 193 23.14 0.47 -11.52
C GLU A 193 23.68 1.30 -12.70
N SER A 194 24.43 0.68 -13.64
CA SER A 194 24.96 1.39 -14.82
C SER A 194 23.88 2.01 -15.71
N ASN A 195 22.63 1.55 -15.58
CA ASN A 195 21.48 2.16 -16.29
C ASN A 195 21.14 3.56 -15.72
N TYR A 196 21.64 3.91 -14.54
CA TYR A 196 21.30 5.13 -13.81
C TYR A 196 22.54 5.94 -13.44
N PRO A 197 23.23 6.55 -14.44
CA PRO A 197 24.44 7.34 -14.15
C PRO A 197 24.19 8.39 -13.06
N VAL A 198 24.96 8.35 -11.99
CA VAL A 198 24.78 9.15 -10.77
C VAL A 198 24.62 10.65 -11.07
N GLY A 199 25.37 11.15 -12.06
CA GLY A 199 25.31 12.55 -12.47
C GLY A 199 24.00 12.96 -13.16
N LYS A 200 23.21 11.98 -13.61
CA LYS A 200 21.97 12.23 -14.36
C LYS A 200 20.69 12.00 -13.56
N VAL A 201 20.78 11.39 -12.35
CA VAL A 201 19.55 11.15 -11.57
C VAL A 201 19.01 12.47 -11.03
N ASN A 202 17.69 12.62 -11.04
CA ASN A 202 16.99 13.75 -10.47
C ASN A 202 16.65 13.48 -9.00
N LEU A 203 17.17 14.34 -8.13
CA LEU A 203 16.85 14.25 -6.71
C LEU A 203 15.48 14.90 -6.41
N ARG A 204 14.75 14.30 -5.50
CA ARG A 204 13.50 14.90 -5.00
C ARG A 204 13.80 16.28 -4.40
N PRO A 205 12.90 17.26 -4.53
CA PRO A 205 13.17 18.64 -4.09
C PRO A 205 13.55 18.79 -2.59
N HIS A 206 13.08 17.88 -1.75
CA HIS A 206 13.42 17.91 -0.33
C HIS A 206 14.81 17.33 -0.02
N TYR A 207 15.41 16.60 -0.94
CA TYR A 207 16.74 16.03 -0.73
C TYR A 207 17.82 17.12 -0.81
N ILE A 208 18.94 16.85 -0.20
CA ILE A 208 20.16 17.66 -0.31
C ILE A 208 21.08 16.97 -1.30
N ASP A 209 21.49 17.70 -2.31
CA ASP A 209 22.32 17.16 -3.40
C ASP A 209 23.74 16.88 -2.89
N THR A 210 24.04 15.61 -2.75
CA THR A 210 25.34 15.10 -2.36
C THR A 210 25.63 13.79 -3.15
N PRO A 211 26.92 13.41 -3.29
CA PRO A 211 27.26 12.15 -3.98
C PRO A 211 26.52 10.93 -3.43
N ALA A 212 26.45 10.77 -2.10
CA ALA A 212 25.76 9.62 -1.49
C ALA A 212 24.24 9.66 -1.72
N ALA A 213 23.62 10.85 -1.74
CA ALA A 213 22.19 10.96 -2.03
C ALA A 213 21.90 10.57 -3.48
N ARG A 214 22.73 11.03 -4.44
CA ARG A 214 22.60 10.65 -5.84
C ARG A 214 22.81 9.15 -6.04
N GLN A 215 23.82 8.58 -5.37
CA GLN A 215 24.13 7.15 -5.41
C GLN A 215 22.95 6.32 -4.87
N ALA A 216 22.36 6.75 -3.75
CA ALA A 216 21.20 6.05 -3.16
C ALA A 216 20.01 6.06 -4.12
N VAL A 217 19.73 7.20 -4.76
CA VAL A 217 18.61 7.32 -5.72
C VAL A 217 18.89 6.47 -6.97
N ALA A 218 20.13 6.46 -7.49
CA ALA A 218 20.51 5.65 -8.65
C ALA A 218 20.31 4.16 -8.37
N LYS A 219 20.81 3.69 -7.24
CA LYS A 219 20.68 2.29 -6.82
C LYS A 219 19.22 1.88 -6.60
N HIS A 220 18.46 2.72 -5.92
CA HIS A 220 17.02 2.46 -5.71
C HIS A 220 16.28 2.39 -7.05
N ALA A 221 16.57 3.29 -7.98
CA ALA A 221 15.94 3.26 -9.31
C ALA A 221 16.26 1.97 -10.08
N ALA A 222 17.49 1.45 -9.93
CA ALA A 222 17.85 0.16 -10.52
C ALA A 222 17.05 -1.00 -9.91
N GLU A 223 16.77 -0.97 -8.60
CA GLU A 223 15.92 -1.98 -7.95
C GLU A 223 14.46 -1.86 -8.41
N VAL A 224 13.98 -0.64 -8.67
CA VAL A 224 12.63 -0.42 -9.21
C VAL A 224 12.50 -1.02 -10.62
N GLU A 225 13.59 -0.99 -11.42
CA GLU A 225 13.63 -1.65 -12.72
C GLU A 225 13.47 -3.18 -12.59
N VAL A 226 14.01 -3.79 -11.52
CA VAL A 226 13.81 -5.22 -11.23
C VAL A 226 12.33 -5.48 -10.88
N LEU A 227 11.71 -4.62 -10.09
CA LEU A 227 10.28 -4.73 -9.79
C LEU A 227 9.43 -4.62 -11.07
N ASP A 228 9.80 -3.72 -11.99
CA ASP A 228 9.12 -3.60 -13.28
C ASP A 228 9.21 -4.90 -14.09
N GLN A 229 10.38 -5.55 -14.08
CA GLN A 229 10.56 -6.85 -14.71
C GLN A 229 9.61 -7.90 -14.10
N GLN A 230 9.45 -7.92 -12.77
CA GLN A 230 8.53 -8.84 -12.10
C GLN A 230 7.08 -8.59 -12.49
N VAL A 231 6.69 -7.32 -12.69
CA VAL A 231 5.34 -6.98 -13.19
C VAL A 231 5.18 -7.45 -14.65
N ARG A 232 6.20 -7.28 -15.49
CA ARG A 232 6.18 -7.78 -16.86
C ARG A 232 5.98 -9.30 -16.89
N GLU A 233 6.76 -10.02 -16.11
CA GLU A 233 6.68 -11.49 -16.03
C GLU A 233 5.33 -11.96 -15.48
N THR A 234 4.76 -11.24 -14.52
CA THR A 234 3.39 -11.51 -14.03
C THR A 234 2.38 -11.43 -15.18
N ARG A 235 2.48 -10.41 -16.02
CA ARG A 235 1.58 -10.21 -17.16
C ARG A 235 1.80 -11.29 -18.24
N GLU A 236 3.05 -11.70 -18.44
CA GLU A 236 3.40 -12.80 -19.36
C GLU A 236 2.79 -14.13 -18.87
N LEU A 237 2.91 -14.42 -17.57
CA LEU A 237 2.27 -15.59 -16.96
C LEU A 237 0.74 -15.54 -17.14
N MET A 238 0.11 -14.41 -16.89
CA MET A 238 -1.33 -14.26 -17.10
C MET A 238 -1.73 -14.52 -18.55
N LYS A 239 -0.92 -14.09 -19.51
CA LYS A 239 -1.16 -14.35 -20.94
C LYS A 239 -0.97 -15.83 -21.26
N LYS A 240 0.11 -16.45 -20.77
CA LYS A 240 0.42 -17.89 -20.96
C LYS A 240 -0.73 -18.77 -20.47
N MET A 241 -1.32 -18.44 -19.33
CA MET A 241 -2.38 -19.23 -18.69
C MET A 241 -3.81 -18.81 -19.08
N ASP A 242 -3.97 -17.88 -20.03
CA ASP A 242 -5.25 -17.28 -20.47
C ASP A 242 -6.11 -16.78 -19.32
N LEU A 243 -5.52 -15.97 -18.42
CA LEU A 243 -6.18 -15.44 -17.23
C LEU A 243 -6.83 -14.07 -17.45
N GLY A 244 -6.62 -13.43 -18.58
CA GLY A 244 -6.98 -12.03 -18.79
C GLY A 244 -8.48 -11.71 -18.74
N LYS A 245 -9.33 -12.70 -18.97
CA LYS A 245 -10.80 -12.52 -19.01
C LYS A 245 -11.45 -12.59 -17.63
N ASP A 246 -10.87 -13.35 -16.73
CA ASP A 246 -11.48 -13.70 -15.45
C ASP A 246 -10.61 -13.33 -14.23
N THR A 247 -9.57 -12.53 -14.40
CA THR A 247 -8.64 -12.20 -13.33
C THR A 247 -8.45 -10.68 -13.22
N ILE A 248 -8.58 -10.17 -12.02
CA ILE A 248 -8.22 -8.78 -11.69
C ILE A 248 -6.74 -8.76 -11.31
N LEU A 249 -5.94 -8.03 -12.07
CA LEU A 249 -4.54 -7.76 -11.73
C LEU A 249 -4.47 -6.46 -10.93
N ILE A 250 -3.88 -6.51 -9.74
CA ILE A 250 -3.67 -5.34 -8.89
C ILE A 250 -2.17 -5.18 -8.64
N PHE A 251 -1.61 -4.03 -9.01
CA PHE A 251 -0.27 -3.64 -8.61
C PHE A 251 -0.35 -2.58 -7.51
N LEU A 252 0.42 -2.79 -6.46
CA LEU A 252 0.55 -1.87 -5.34
C LEU A 252 2.03 -1.49 -5.19
N SER A 253 2.35 -0.21 -5.18
CA SER A 253 3.64 0.22 -4.64
C SER A 253 3.61 0.02 -3.12
N GLU A 254 4.55 0.61 -2.35
CA GLU A 254 4.53 0.46 -0.89
C GLU A 254 4.75 1.84 -0.25
N GLN A 255 5.22 1.90 0.99
CA GLN A 255 5.69 3.17 1.53
C GLN A 255 6.98 3.59 0.82
N GLY A 256 7.36 4.85 0.96
CA GLY A 256 8.52 5.36 0.26
C GLY A 256 9.86 4.77 0.69
N ILE A 257 10.87 5.11 -0.08
CA ILE A 257 12.27 4.73 0.09
C ILE A 257 12.79 5.02 1.52
N ALA A 258 13.75 4.22 1.99
CA ALA A 258 14.40 4.40 3.31
C ALA A 258 15.40 5.57 3.29
N MET A 259 14.86 6.78 3.14
CA MET A 259 15.59 8.06 3.17
C MET A 259 14.85 9.03 4.10
N PRO A 260 15.53 10.07 4.62
CA PRO A 260 14.83 11.05 5.47
C PRO A 260 13.61 11.65 4.77
N ARG A 261 12.50 11.77 5.51
CA ARG A 261 11.15 12.13 5.05
C ARG A 261 10.47 11.08 4.16
N GLY A 262 11.12 9.94 3.90
CA GLY A 262 10.52 8.78 3.25
C GLY A 262 9.95 7.79 4.28
N LYS A 263 10.33 6.51 4.17
CA LYS A 263 9.94 5.47 5.14
C LYS A 263 10.05 5.96 6.58
N TRP A 264 9.13 5.55 7.44
CA TRP A 264 8.99 5.94 8.86
C TRP A 264 8.44 7.36 9.09
N SER A 265 7.98 8.07 8.06
CA SER A 265 7.48 9.43 8.22
C SER A 265 6.07 9.61 7.62
N PRO A 266 5.27 10.59 8.10
CA PRO A 266 3.95 10.82 7.56
C PRO A 266 3.91 11.68 6.29
N TYR A 267 5.07 12.15 5.81
CA TYR A 267 5.14 12.98 4.61
C TYR A 267 4.67 12.20 3.37
N GLU A 268 4.29 12.92 2.30
CA GLU A 268 3.86 12.31 1.02
C GLU A 268 4.90 11.32 0.49
N HIS A 269 6.19 11.67 0.59
CA HIS A 269 7.28 10.81 0.14
C HIS A 269 7.37 9.49 0.94
N GLY A 270 6.83 9.47 2.16
CA GLY A 270 6.81 8.28 3.01
C GLY A 270 5.50 7.49 2.95
N SER A 271 4.37 8.18 2.95
CA SER A 271 3.06 7.55 3.18
C SER A 271 2.21 7.35 1.92
N ARG A 272 2.52 8.06 0.84
CA ARG A 272 1.75 7.97 -0.40
C ARG A 272 2.31 6.87 -1.31
N ALA A 273 1.40 6.14 -1.93
CA ALA A 273 1.65 5.02 -2.83
C ALA A 273 0.82 5.18 -4.10
N ILE A 274 0.88 4.19 -4.99
CA ILE A 274 -0.05 4.05 -6.11
C ILE A 274 -0.71 2.68 -6.05
N CYS A 275 -1.92 2.61 -6.60
CA CYS A 275 -2.63 1.37 -6.82
C CYS A 275 -3.10 1.35 -8.28
N LEU A 276 -2.76 0.29 -9.01
CA LEU A 276 -3.23 0.04 -10.36
C LEU A 276 -4.13 -1.17 -10.32
N ALA A 277 -5.35 -1.06 -10.85
CA ALA A 277 -6.29 -2.18 -10.92
C ALA A 277 -6.76 -2.36 -12.36
N GLN A 278 -6.54 -3.55 -12.91
CA GLN A 278 -6.87 -3.89 -14.29
C GLN A 278 -7.78 -5.12 -14.34
N TRP A 279 -8.88 -5.00 -15.06
CA TRP A 279 -9.70 -6.12 -15.51
C TRP A 279 -10.31 -5.70 -16.84
N LYS A 280 -9.78 -6.26 -17.91
CA LYS A 280 -10.11 -5.82 -19.28
C LYS A 280 -11.63 -5.86 -19.53
N GLY A 281 -12.17 -4.71 -19.92
CA GLY A 281 -13.60 -4.55 -20.23
C GLY A 281 -14.52 -4.48 -19.00
N LYS A 282 -13.98 -4.54 -17.77
CA LYS A 282 -14.77 -4.51 -16.53
C LYS A 282 -14.33 -3.41 -15.57
N ILE A 283 -13.03 -3.14 -15.48
CA ILE A 283 -12.48 -2.02 -14.71
C ILE A 283 -12.08 -0.93 -15.71
N LEU A 284 -12.40 0.31 -15.39
CA LEU A 284 -12.14 1.48 -16.25
C LEU A 284 -10.64 1.76 -16.37
N SER A 285 -10.18 2.05 -17.57
CA SER A 285 -8.82 2.55 -17.77
C SER A 285 -8.85 4.07 -17.61
N ARG A 286 -8.45 4.54 -16.42
CA ARG A 286 -8.44 5.97 -16.11
C ARG A 286 -7.48 6.29 -14.96
N LYS A 287 -7.10 7.57 -14.88
CA LYS A 287 -6.35 8.11 -13.75
C LYS A 287 -7.33 8.78 -12.78
N THR A 288 -7.20 8.55 -11.48
CA THR A 288 -8.04 9.18 -10.46
C THR A 288 -7.19 9.61 -9.26
N ASP A 289 -7.56 10.76 -8.69
CA ASP A 289 -6.98 11.29 -7.46
C ASP A 289 -7.89 11.07 -6.24
N ALA A 290 -8.89 10.21 -6.36
CA ALA A 290 -9.72 9.79 -5.22
C ALA A 290 -8.85 9.22 -4.10
N LEU A 291 -9.08 9.68 -2.87
CA LEU A 291 -8.34 9.22 -1.69
C LEU A 291 -8.72 7.77 -1.34
N ALA A 292 -7.73 6.91 -1.19
CA ALA A 292 -7.94 5.52 -0.78
C ALA A 292 -6.74 4.99 0.03
N MET A 293 -6.92 3.82 0.63
CA MET A 293 -5.94 3.24 1.57
C MET A 293 -5.79 1.73 1.37
N TYR A 294 -4.72 1.18 1.95
CA TYR A 294 -4.44 -0.27 1.89
C TYR A 294 -5.56 -1.10 2.50
N CYS A 295 -6.20 -0.63 3.58
CA CYS A 295 -7.33 -1.35 4.18
C CYS A 295 -8.53 -1.51 3.23
N ASP A 296 -8.62 -0.71 2.16
CA ASP A 296 -9.71 -0.79 1.18
C ASP A 296 -9.61 -2.02 0.26
N ILE A 297 -8.44 -2.67 0.20
CA ILE A 297 -8.23 -3.80 -0.71
C ILE A 297 -9.08 -5.02 -0.32
N VAL A 298 -9.01 -5.49 0.93
CA VAL A 298 -9.77 -6.70 1.34
C VAL A 298 -11.27 -6.55 1.11
N PRO A 299 -11.94 -5.46 1.55
CA PRO A 299 -13.37 -5.34 1.25
C PRO A 299 -13.67 -5.20 -0.25
N THR A 300 -12.71 -4.74 -1.07
CA THR A 300 -12.85 -4.71 -2.53
C THR A 300 -12.86 -6.13 -3.10
N LEU A 301 -11.92 -6.98 -2.65
CA LEU A 301 -11.86 -8.38 -3.08
C LEU A 301 -13.13 -9.12 -2.66
N ILE A 302 -13.58 -8.93 -1.42
CA ILE A 302 -14.84 -9.52 -0.90
C ILE A 302 -16.02 -9.11 -1.80
N ASP A 303 -16.14 -7.84 -2.13
CA ASP A 303 -17.23 -7.31 -2.97
C ASP A 303 -17.20 -7.90 -4.39
N PHE A 304 -16.02 -7.98 -5.02
CA PHE A 304 -15.90 -8.64 -6.33
C PHE A 304 -16.20 -10.15 -6.24
N ALA A 305 -15.86 -10.78 -5.14
CA ALA A 305 -16.16 -12.20 -4.89
C ALA A 305 -17.64 -12.47 -4.55
N GLY A 306 -18.48 -11.43 -4.52
CA GLY A 306 -19.92 -11.55 -4.23
C GLY A 306 -20.25 -11.57 -2.73
N GLY A 307 -19.27 -11.32 -1.87
CA GLY A 307 -19.49 -11.24 -0.42
C GLY A 307 -19.85 -9.83 0.03
N LYS A 308 -20.15 -9.71 1.32
CA LYS A 308 -20.44 -8.43 1.97
C LYS A 308 -19.32 -8.08 2.95
N ASN A 309 -18.98 -6.79 3.06
CA ASN A 309 -17.98 -6.32 4.01
C ASN A 309 -18.46 -6.67 5.44
N PRO A 310 -17.70 -7.47 6.20
CA PRO A 310 -18.10 -7.91 7.53
C PRO A 310 -17.80 -6.89 8.65
N GLY A 311 -17.72 -5.60 8.33
CA GLY A 311 -17.41 -4.55 9.30
C GLY A 311 -15.93 -4.18 9.36
N LEU A 312 -15.19 -4.37 8.25
CA LEU A 312 -13.80 -3.92 8.15
C LEU A 312 -13.71 -2.39 8.11
N ASP A 313 -12.57 -1.84 8.51
CA ASP A 313 -12.30 -0.39 8.43
C ASP A 313 -12.21 0.09 6.97
N GLY A 314 -11.80 -0.80 6.09
CA GLY A 314 -11.73 -0.54 4.66
C GLY A 314 -13.09 -0.47 3.99
N LYS A 315 -13.14 0.17 2.84
CA LYS A 315 -14.33 0.35 2.00
C LYS A 315 -14.04 -0.18 0.60
N SER A 316 -15.02 -0.83 -0.02
CA SER A 316 -14.83 -1.38 -1.38
C SER A 316 -14.57 -0.27 -2.41
N LEU A 317 -13.55 -0.46 -3.22
CA LEU A 317 -13.20 0.38 -4.36
C LEU A 317 -13.96 -0.02 -5.64
N ARG A 318 -14.75 -1.11 -5.59
CA ARG A 318 -15.42 -1.65 -6.79
C ARG A 318 -16.18 -0.58 -7.57
N LYS A 319 -17.01 0.22 -6.90
CA LYS A 319 -17.79 1.27 -7.57
C LYS A 319 -16.89 2.33 -8.21
N LEU A 320 -15.80 2.71 -7.52
CA LEU A 320 -14.83 3.67 -8.06
C LEU A 320 -14.15 3.09 -9.32
N TRP A 321 -13.83 1.81 -9.33
CA TRP A 321 -13.13 1.16 -10.44
C TRP A 321 -14.03 0.86 -11.65
N THR A 322 -15.36 0.68 -11.43
CA THR A 322 -16.25 0.20 -12.50
C THR A 322 -17.29 1.24 -12.99
N SER A 323 -17.39 2.39 -12.32
CA SER A 323 -18.41 3.39 -12.68
C SER A 323 -17.77 4.73 -13.04
N GLU A 324 -18.09 5.25 -14.23
CA GLU A 324 -17.64 6.57 -14.67
C GLU A 324 -18.20 7.71 -13.80
N LYS A 325 -19.35 7.46 -13.17
CA LYS A 325 -20.04 8.47 -12.35
C LYS A 325 -19.42 8.67 -10.97
N ILE A 326 -18.56 7.74 -10.52
CA ILE A 326 -17.96 7.78 -9.17
C ILE A 326 -16.51 8.27 -9.29
N ASN A 327 -16.23 9.43 -8.69
CA ASN A 327 -14.91 10.07 -8.75
C ASN A 327 -14.32 10.35 -7.35
N ASN A 328 -14.98 9.88 -6.29
CA ASN A 328 -14.47 10.04 -4.93
C ASN A 328 -14.69 8.74 -4.14
N HIS A 329 -13.97 8.59 -3.04
CA HIS A 329 -14.06 7.38 -2.23
C HIS A 329 -13.97 7.71 -0.72
N ARG A 330 -12.86 8.31 -0.28
CA ARG A 330 -12.72 8.80 1.10
C ARG A 330 -12.64 10.32 1.09
N LYS A 331 -13.18 10.97 2.14
CA LYS A 331 -13.05 12.43 2.31
C LYS A 331 -11.72 12.80 2.96
N GLU A 332 -11.20 11.89 3.77
CA GLU A 332 -10.02 12.13 4.61
C GLU A 332 -9.28 10.82 4.85
N ILE A 333 -7.95 10.93 5.02
CA ILE A 333 -7.06 9.82 5.34
C ILE A 333 -6.37 10.12 6.67
N LEU A 334 -6.30 9.12 7.55
CA LEU A 334 -5.49 9.18 8.77
C LEU A 334 -4.15 8.46 8.52
N ILE A 335 -3.05 9.15 8.79
CA ILE A 335 -1.71 8.55 8.85
C ILE A 335 -1.28 8.57 10.32
N SER A 336 -0.77 7.44 10.82
CA SER A 336 -0.65 7.22 12.25
C SER A 336 0.66 6.52 12.63
N ASN A 337 1.79 7.18 12.40
CA ASN A 337 3.09 6.66 12.84
C ASN A 337 3.22 6.77 14.38
N VAL A 338 3.64 5.67 15.01
CA VAL A 338 3.93 5.64 16.46
C VAL A 338 5.38 5.33 16.76
N HIS A 339 6.17 4.96 15.74
CA HIS A 339 7.58 4.60 15.85
C HIS A 339 8.28 4.88 14.51
N PRO A 340 9.47 5.43 14.50
CA PRO A 340 10.30 5.83 15.64
C PRO A 340 9.76 7.03 16.41
N PHE A 341 8.90 7.85 15.80
CA PHE A 341 8.33 9.05 16.39
C PHE A 341 6.82 9.01 16.33
N TRP A 342 6.17 9.56 17.35
CA TRP A 342 4.73 9.72 17.33
C TRP A 342 4.39 10.91 16.42
N GLN A 343 3.92 10.58 15.22
CA GLN A 343 3.51 11.59 14.25
C GLN A 343 2.18 11.16 13.62
N LYS A 344 1.24 12.07 13.56
CA LYS A 344 -0.09 11.85 12.98
C LYS A 344 -0.31 12.84 11.86
N ALA A 345 -1.09 12.42 10.86
CA ALA A 345 -1.48 13.38 9.82
C ALA A 345 -2.91 13.11 9.34
N ILE A 346 -3.57 14.18 8.93
CA ILE A 346 -4.81 14.11 8.17
C ILE A 346 -4.53 14.60 6.75
N VAL A 347 -4.93 13.79 5.78
CA VAL A 347 -4.87 14.13 4.36
C VAL A 347 -6.30 14.40 3.89
N THR A 348 -6.49 15.51 3.19
CA THR A 348 -7.75 15.88 2.53
C THR A 348 -7.52 16.03 1.02
N ASP A 349 -8.53 16.49 0.29
CA ASP A 349 -8.40 16.69 -1.16
C ASP A 349 -7.22 17.61 -1.54
N SER A 350 -6.94 18.63 -0.73
CA SER A 350 -5.93 19.63 -1.10
C SER A 350 -4.83 19.81 -0.06
N TYR A 351 -5.10 19.46 1.19
CA TYR A 351 -4.20 19.80 2.28
C TYR A 351 -3.86 18.60 3.14
N LYS A 352 -2.64 18.63 3.67
CA LYS A 352 -2.20 17.70 4.70
C LYS A 352 -1.75 18.50 5.94
N LEU A 353 -2.31 18.14 7.10
CA LEU A 353 -1.84 18.65 8.38
C LEU A 353 -1.09 17.53 9.09
N ILE A 354 0.15 17.76 9.46
CA ILE A 354 0.98 16.84 10.25
C ILE A 354 1.04 17.35 11.68
N TRP A 355 0.87 16.45 12.64
CA TRP A 355 1.02 16.71 14.07
C TRP A 355 2.16 15.85 14.60
N THR A 356 3.25 16.49 15.03
CA THR A 356 4.41 15.85 15.65
C THR A 356 4.30 15.95 17.16
N GLY A 357 4.29 14.81 17.83
CA GLY A 357 4.43 14.75 19.29
C GLY A 357 5.89 14.95 19.67
N HIS A 358 6.12 15.67 20.75
CA HIS A 358 7.47 15.96 21.28
C HIS A 358 8.39 16.67 20.26
N PRO A 359 7.93 17.78 19.66
CA PRO A 359 8.74 18.51 18.68
C PRO A 359 10.01 19.14 19.28
N GLU A 360 10.11 19.18 20.60
CA GLU A 360 11.30 19.65 21.33
C GLU A 360 12.46 18.65 21.29
N LYS A 361 12.24 17.42 20.78
CA LYS A 361 13.26 16.36 20.67
C LYS A 361 13.77 16.24 19.26
N GLU A 362 14.97 15.68 19.12
CA GLU A 362 15.50 15.34 17.80
C GLU A 362 14.72 14.19 17.15
N HIS A 363 14.26 14.41 15.93
CA HIS A 363 13.46 13.47 15.13
C HIS A 363 14.29 12.81 14.03
N ILE A 364 15.42 12.20 14.39
CA ILE A 364 16.21 11.41 13.43
C ILE A 364 16.26 9.95 13.83
N PHE A 365 15.85 9.09 12.94
CA PHE A 365 15.85 7.65 13.19
C PHE A 365 17.28 7.11 13.24
N SER A 366 17.58 6.28 14.24
CA SER A 366 18.93 5.75 14.48
C SER A 366 19.53 5.03 13.26
N ASN A 367 18.71 4.50 12.36
CA ASN A 367 19.22 3.87 11.14
C ASN A 367 19.97 4.87 10.25
N PHE A 368 19.59 6.16 10.27
CA PHE A 368 20.28 7.18 9.47
C PHE A 368 21.57 7.68 10.13
N THR A 369 21.72 7.49 11.43
CA THR A 369 22.91 7.97 12.16
C THR A 369 23.97 6.90 12.42
N SER A 370 23.59 5.61 12.31
CA SER A 370 24.52 4.51 12.53
C SER A 370 25.48 4.33 11.35
N LYS A 371 26.76 4.52 11.56
CA LYS A 371 27.79 4.39 10.52
C LYS A 371 27.84 3.00 9.86
N SER A 372 27.29 1.98 10.54
CA SER A 372 27.22 0.61 10.01
C SER A 372 26.03 0.38 9.10
N LYS A 373 25.10 1.34 8.98
CA LYS A 373 23.90 1.19 8.17
C LYS A 373 24.08 1.78 6.78
N PHE A 374 23.59 1.07 5.80
CA PHE A 374 23.71 1.41 4.39
C PHE A 374 23.18 2.83 4.05
N PHE A 375 22.03 3.18 4.59
CA PHE A 375 21.38 4.45 4.26
C PHE A 375 21.83 5.64 5.15
N SER A 376 22.86 5.46 5.96
CA SER A 376 23.40 6.57 6.77
C SER A 376 24.29 7.53 5.97
N LYS A 377 24.93 7.06 4.88
CA LYS A 377 25.85 7.89 4.09
C LYS A 377 25.20 9.20 3.61
N PRO A 378 24.01 9.19 2.98
CA PRO A 378 23.38 10.46 2.58
C PRO A 378 23.19 11.41 3.76
N TRP A 379 22.74 10.90 4.92
CA TRP A 379 22.51 11.73 6.10
C TRP A 379 23.82 12.34 6.62
N ILE A 380 24.89 11.55 6.67
CA ILE A 380 26.21 12.04 7.12
C ILE A 380 26.68 13.20 6.22
N GLU A 381 26.63 13.02 4.89
CA GLU A 381 27.00 14.06 3.94
C GLU A 381 26.10 15.31 4.05
N TRP A 382 24.79 15.11 4.37
CA TRP A 382 23.87 16.23 4.58
C TRP A 382 24.28 17.06 5.79
N ILE A 383 24.66 16.40 6.90
CA ILE A 383 25.14 17.08 8.12
C ILE A 383 26.45 17.84 7.82
N GLU A 384 27.40 17.20 7.14
CA GLU A 384 28.66 17.83 6.78
C GLU A 384 28.44 19.08 5.91
N LYS A 385 27.60 18.97 4.89
CA LYS A 385 27.31 20.10 3.99
C LYS A 385 26.56 21.23 4.71
N ALA A 386 25.76 20.92 5.73
CA ALA A 386 25.03 21.89 6.53
C ALA A 386 25.97 22.83 7.30
N GLN A 387 27.16 22.35 7.69
CA GLN A 387 28.12 23.17 8.47
C GLN A 387 28.55 24.45 7.74
N ASN A 388 28.56 24.40 6.42
CA ASN A 388 29.05 25.51 5.58
C ASN A 388 28.00 26.04 4.60
N ASN A 389 26.70 25.66 4.79
CA ASN A 389 25.65 26.08 3.87
C ASN A 389 24.33 26.28 4.64
N GLN A 390 23.98 27.53 4.88
CA GLN A 390 22.82 27.92 5.66
C GLN A 390 21.49 27.38 5.08
N ARG A 391 21.36 27.31 3.75
CA ARG A 391 20.16 26.75 3.10
C ARG A 391 20.02 25.25 3.39
N VAL A 392 21.15 24.54 3.38
CA VAL A 392 21.21 23.12 3.71
C VAL A 392 20.94 22.93 5.22
N ALA A 393 21.53 23.78 6.07
CA ALA A 393 21.30 23.72 7.52
C ALA A 393 19.79 23.80 7.83
N ARG A 394 19.07 24.75 7.21
CA ARG A 394 17.62 24.87 7.43
C ARG A 394 16.84 23.59 7.03
N LYS A 395 17.27 22.87 5.98
CA LYS A 395 16.65 21.59 5.60
C LYS A 395 16.93 20.49 6.64
N VAL A 396 18.18 20.43 7.11
CA VAL A 396 18.59 19.46 8.16
C VAL A 396 17.83 19.76 9.46
N ASP A 397 17.79 21.02 9.88
CA ASP A 397 17.06 21.45 11.08
C ASP A 397 15.58 21.07 11.02
N HIS A 398 14.94 21.26 9.86
CA HIS A 398 13.53 20.88 9.67
C HIS A 398 13.32 19.36 9.85
N ILE A 399 14.29 18.54 9.44
CA ILE A 399 14.22 17.09 9.65
C ILE A 399 14.42 16.75 11.14
N LEU A 400 15.41 17.39 11.77
CA LEU A 400 15.75 17.12 13.17
C LEU A 400 14.70 17.67 14.15
N GLN A 401 14.15 18.84 13.86
CA GLN A 401 13.24 19.56 14.76
C GLN A 401 11.99 20.03 13.99
N PRO A 402 11.13 19.08 13.58
CA PRO A 402 9.88 19.46 12.92
C PRO A 402 9.00 20.26 13.88
N LYS A 403 8.15 21.11 13.34
CA LYS A 403 7.19 21.85 14.15
C LYS A 403 6.14 20.90 14.76
N ALA A 404 5.52 21.32 15.85
CA ALA A 404 4.38 20.59 16.42
C ALA A 404 3.26 20.39 15.41
N PHE A 405 3.02 21.39 14.55
CA PHE A 405 2.06 21.31 13.46
C PHE A 405 2.65 21.88 12.18
N GLU A 406 2.54 21.13 11.09
CA GLU A 406 2.92 21.58 9.75
C GLU A 406 1.71 21.44 8.83
N LEU A 407 1.54 22.38 7.90
CA LEU A 407 0.43 22.37 6.94
C LEU A 407 0.98 22.50 5.52
N TYR A 408 0.56 21.59 4.66
CA TYR A 408 1.00 21.58 3.26
C TYR A 408 -0.18 21.56 2.30
N ASN A 409 -0.06 22.27 1.16
CA ASN A 409 -0.96 22.12 0.03
C ASN A 409 -0.37 21.04 -0.89
N ILE A 410 -0.79 19.80 -0.72
CA ILE A 410 -0.18 18.65 -1.38
C ILE A 410 -0.52 18.50 -2.86
N VAL A 411 -1.44 19.29 -3.39
CA VAL A 411 -1.72 19.36 -4.83
C VAL A 411 -0.64 20.18 -5.53
N ASN A 412 -0.32 21.36 -4.97
CA ASN A 412 0.64 22.29 -5.56
C ASN A 412 2.08 22.05 -5.09
N ASP A 413 2.23 21.32 -3.99
CA ASP A 413 3.52 21.03 -3.35
C ASP A 413 3.56 19.57 -2.89
N PRO A 414 3.61 18.63 -3.83
CA PRO A 414 3.55 17.19 -3.49
C PRO A 414 4.79 16.67 -2.75
N TYR A 415 5.83 17.49 -2.62
CA TYR A 415 7.02 17.14 -1.82
C TYR A 415 7.10 17.89 -0.50
N GLU A 416 6.06 18.66 -0.19
CA GLU A 416 5.89 19.29 1.13
C GLU A 416 7.09 20.18 1.51
N ILE A 417 7.48 21.07 0.58
CA ILE A 417 8.63 21.96 0.73
C ILE A 417 8.22 23.22 1.50
N LYS A 418 7.00 23.72 1.25
CA LYS A 418 6.53 25.00 1.78
C LYS A 418 5.49 24.78 2.88
N ASP A 419 5.95 24.82 4.13
CA ASP A 419 5.05 24.76 5.28
C ASP A 419 4.24 26.05 5.41
N LEU A 420 2.93 25.93 5.35
CA LEU A 420 1.95 27.02 5.38
C LEU A 420 1.39 27.26 6.79
N SER A 421 1.91 26.58 7.82
CA SER A 421 1.30 26.59 9.16
C SER A 421 1.34 27.96 9.85
N ASN A 422 2.32 28.77 9.53
CA ASN A 422 2.48 30.09 10.15
C ASN A 422 1.74 31.23 9.43
N LEU A 423 1.10 30.94 8.28
CA LEU A 423 0.40 31.97 7.52
C LEU A 423 -0.95 32.30 8.17
N PRO A 424 -1.23 33.59 8.44
CA PRO A 424 -2.46 33.98 9.13
C PRO A 424 -3.75 33.46 8.49
N GLU A 425 -3.81 33.45 7.17
CA GLU A 425 -4.97 32.95 6.40
C GLU A 425 -5.25 31.45 6.63
N ASN A 426 -4.30 30.71 7.14
CA ASN A 426 -4.46 29.26 7.40
C ASN A 426 -4.89 28.95 8.85
N LYS A 427 -4.97 29.93 9.75
CA LYS A 427 -5.34 29.71 11.16
C LYS A 427 -6.66 28.92 11.29
N LYS A 428 -7.71 29.37 10.59
CA LYS A 428 -9.03 28.71 10.64
C LYS A 428 -8.97 27.26 10.08
N ARG A 429 -8.24 27.08 8.97
CA ARG A 429 -8.04 25.76 8.36
C ARG A 429 -7.35 24.79 9.33
N ILE A 430 -6.29 25.24 9.99
CA ILE A 430 -5.54 24.42 10.96
C ILE A 430 -6.44 24.00 12.14
N VAL A 431 -7.24 24.90 12.68
CA VAL A 431 -8.18 24.58 13.76
C VAL A 431 -9.14 23.48 13.31
N THR A 432 -9.71 23.64 12.12
CA THR A 432 -10.64 22.64 11.54
C THR A 432 -9.95 21.28 11.33
N LEU A 433 -8.75 21.27 10.73
CA LEU A 433 -8.04 20.02 10.46
C LEU A 433 -7.57 19.33 11.77
N LYS A 434 -7.19 20.08 12.79
CA LYS A 434 -6.87 19.52 14.12
C LYS A 434 -8.08 18.79 14.72
N ALA A 435 -9.26 19.43 14.67
CA ALA A 435 -10.48 18.82 15.19
C ALA A 435 -10.81 17.53 14.42
N LYS A 436 -10.73 17.56 13.09
CA LYS A 436 -10.97 16.40 12.24
C LYS A 436 -9.95 15.28 12.49
N LEU A 437 -8.66 15.62 12.62
CA LEU A 437 -7.61 14.63 12.93
C LEU A 437 -7.89 13.93 14.25
N LYS A 438 -8.20 14.69 15.31
CA LYS A 438 -8.54 14.13 16.62
C LYS A 438 -9.76 13.21 16.54
N LYS A 439 -10.79 13.62 15.77
CA LYS A 439 -11.97 12.77 15.55
C LYS A 439 -11.60 11.45 14.87
N LEU A 440 -10.82 11.50 13.77
CA LEU A 440 -10.37 10.29 13.07
C LEU A 440 -9.59 9.36 14.01
N MET A 441 -8.70 9.92 14.84
CA MET A 441 -7.95 9.15 15.82
C MET A 441 -8.89 8.46 16.82
N THR A 442 -9.84 9.20 17.38
CA THR A 442 -10.83 8.66 18.32
C THR A 442 -11.66 7.55 17.66
N ASP A 443 -12.15 7.79 16.44
CA ASP A 443 -12.97 6.82 15.69
C ASP A 443 -12.19 5.51 15.44
N CYS A 444 -10.87 5.55 15.36
CA CYS A 444 -10.00 4.37 15.19
C CYS A 444 -9.49 3.82 16.53
N GLY A 445 -9.94 4.34 17.66
CA GLY A 445 -9.50 3.90 18.99
C GLY A 445 -8.11 4.38 19.39
N GLU A 446 -7.61 5.44 18.75
CA GLU A 446 -6.28 6.02 19.06
C GLU A 446 -6.36 7.11 20.12
N SER A 447 -5.29 7.18 20.95
CA SER A 447 -5.12 8.30 21.87
C SER A 447 -4.89 9.61 21.10
N THR A 448 -5.59 10.64 21.49
CA THR A 448 -5.40 12.00 20.96
C THR A 448 -4.33 12.80 21.75
N THR A 449 -3.56 12.09 22.56
CA THR A 449 -2.45 12.68 23.34
C THR A 449 -1.17 11.89 23.02
N PRO A 450 -0.06 12.57 22.68
CA PRO A 450 1.20 11.86 22.54
C PRO A 450 1.54 11.11 23.85
N PRO A 451 2.02 9.87 23.75
CA PRO A 451 2.35 9.10 24.95
C PRO A 451 3.51 9.76 25.70
N LEU A 452 3.45 9.72 27.02
CA LEU A 452 4.62 10.09 27.83
C LEU A 452 5.76 9.13 27.46
N GLU A 453 6.83 9.66 26.90
CA GLU A 453 7.99 8.83 26.59
C GLU A 453 8.67 8.36 27.88
N THR A 454 8.65 7.06 28.08
CA THR A 454 9.55 6.47 29.10
C THR A 454 10.99 6.69 28.63
N ALA A 455 11.84 7.20 29.50
CA ALA A 455 13.25 7.38 29.23
C ALA A 455 13.83 6.10 28.56
N PRO A 456 14.68 6.23 27.56
CA PRO A 456 15.23 5.06 26.89
C PRO A 456 15.94 4.19 27.93
N LYS A 457 15.55 2.92 27.99
CA LYS A 457 16.19 1.93 28.90
C LYS A 457 17.67 1.85 28.52
N THR A 458 18.51 2.38 29.34
CA THR A 458 19.96 2.34 29.11
C THR A 458 20.45 0.88 29.15
N LYS A 459 21.53 0.59 28.45
CA LYS A 459 22.12 -0.76 28.41
C LYS A 459 22.42 -1.30 29.83
N LYS A 460 22.58 -0.41 30.81
CA LYS A 460 22.79 -0.77 32.23
C LYS A 460 21.58 -1.47 32.88
N ASP A 461 20.35 -1.14 32.44
CA ASP A 461 19.13 -1.75 33.01
C ASP A 461 18.93 -3.20 32.54
N LYS A 462 19.47 -3.57 31.38
CA LYS A 462 19.42 -4.97 30.88
C LYS A 462 20.40 -5.87 31.66
N GLY A 463 21.51 -5.31 32.13
CA GLY A 463 22.50 -6.04 32.96
C GLY A 463 21.97 -6.33 34.35
N LYS A 464 21.23 -5.42 34.95
CA LYS A 464 20.67 -5.60 36.31
C LYS A 464 19.59 -6.69 36.36
N ARG A 465 18.69 -6.74 35.34
CA ARG A 465 17.65 -7.79 35.28
C ARG A 465 18.22 -9.19 35.07
N ARG A 466 19.31 -9.34 34.30
CA ARG A 466 20.00 -10.63 34.12
C ARG A 466 20.71 -11.11 35.40
N LYS A 467 21.16 -10.18 36.27
CA LYS A 467 21.78 -10.56 37.56
C LYS A 467 20.72 -11.01 38.58
N ILE A 468 19.57 -10.32 38.61
CA ILE A 468 18.49 -10.65 39.56
C ILE A 468 17.87 -12.03 39.26
N GLN A 469 17.76 -12.40 37.98
CA GLN A 469 17.27 -13.74 37.60
C GLN A 469 18.25 -14.87 37.84
N LYS A 470 19.57 -14.58 38.03
CA LYS A 470 20.57 -15.60 38.34
C LYS A 470 20.75 -15.85 39.85
N THR A 471 20.22 -14.95 40.71
CA THR A 471 20.30 -15.09 42.17
C THR A 471 19.02 -15.65 42.79
N SER A 472 18.01 -15.97 41.96
CA SER A 472 16.72 -16.54 42.41
C SER A 472 16.50 -17.99 41.88
N LYS A 473 17.60 -18.71 41.61
CA LYS A 473 17.56 -20.17 41.36
C LYS A 473 18.38 -20.89 42.40
#